data_e9a6c89ccd8809c1b788de93d80c2866
#
_entry.id   e9a6c89ccd8809c1b788de93d80c2866
#
_cell.length_a   1.000
_cell.length_b   1.000
_cell.length_c   1.000
_cell.angle_alpha   90.00
_cell.angle_beta   90.00
_cell.angle_gamma   90.00
#
_symmetry.space_group_name_H-M   'P 1'
#
loop_
_entity.id
_entity.type
_entity.pdbx_description
1 polymer ?
#
loop_
_entity_poly.entity_id
_entity_poly.type
_entity_poly.pdbx_seq_one_letter_code
_entity_poly.pdbx_strand_id
1 'polypeptide(L)'
;PDCIESLSITGTVIKSHHNVGGLPEKMNLKLCEPLRLLFKDEVRRVGRELGMPEHLITRHPFPGPGLAVRILGDITPEKVRILQDADDIFIQGLRDWGLYDKVWQAGVILLPVQSVGVMGDERTYERAVALRAVTSTDAMTADWAHLPYEFMGKVSNDIINKVKGVNRVTYDISSKPPATIEWE
;
A
#
# COMPACT_ATOMS: atom_id res chain seq x y z
N PRO A 1 18.47 4.64 -9.06
CA PRO A 1 17.34 5.15 -9.84
C PRO A 1 16.32 4.05 -10.10
N ASP A 2 15.02 4.40 -10.19
CA ASP A 2 13.95 3.45 -10.44
C ASP A 2 14.18 2.56 -11.68
N CYS A 3 14.82 3.08 -12.70
CA CYS A 3 15.15 2.33 -13.91
C CYS A 3 16.23 1.25 -13.69
N ILE A 4 17.15 1.44 -12.77
CA ILE A 4 18.20 0.47 -12.43
C ILE A 4 17.62 -0.64 -11.54
N GLU A 5 16.75 -0.28 -10.61
CA GLU A 5 16.06 -1.24 -9.72
C GLU A 5 15.12 -2.19 -10.46
N SER A 6 14.71 -1.85 -11.69
CA SER A 6 13.82 -2.69 -12.50
C SER A 6 14.55 -3.82 -13.23
N LEU A 7 15.88 -3.80 -13.27
CA LEU A 7 16.70 -4.83 -13.90
C LEU A 7 17.40 -5.70 -12.82
N SER A 8 17.18 -7.00 -12.85
CA SER A 8 17.96 -7.92 -12.04
C SER A 8 19.35 -8.17 -12.64
N ILE A 9 20.29 -8.66 -11.83
CA ILE A 9 21.63 -9.08 -12.29
C ILE A 9 21.55 -10.16 -13.38
N THR A 10 20.44 -10.93 -13.42
CA THR A 10 20.17 -11.97 -14.42
C THR A 10 19.48 -11.44 -15.68
N GLY A 11 19.26 -10.13 -15.78
CA GLY A 11 18.62 -9.50 -16.95
C GLY A 11 17.10 -9.63 -17.01
N THR A 12 16.47 -10.20 -15.97
CA THR A 12 15.00 -10.29 -15.91
C THR A 12 14.41 -8.95 -15.47
N VAL A 13 13.43 -8.43 -16.20
CA VAL A 13 12.74 -7.19 -15.83
C VAL A 13 11.86 -7.46 -14.61
N ILE A 14 12.16 -6.81 -13.49
CA ILE A 14 11.42 -6.94 -12.23
C ILE A 14 10.18 -6.04 -12.24
N LYS A 15 10.28 -4.85 -12.86
CA LYS A 15 9.19 -3.86 -12.94
C LYS A 15 8.98 -3.43 -14.39
N SER A 16 7.95 -3.96 -15.04
CA SER A 16 7.63 -3.66 -16.43
C SER A 16 7.00 -2.27 -16.66
N HIS A 17 6.53 -1.61 -15.60
CA HIS A 17 5.81 -0.33 -15.67
C HIS A 17 6.71 0.93 -15.56
N HIS A 18 8.00 0.77 -15.37
CA HIS A 18 8.96 1.88 -15.36
C HIS A 18 9.65 1.96 -16.72
N ASN A 19 9.22 2.68 -17.66
CA ASN A 19 9.86 3.04 -18.96
C ASN A 19 11.07 2.20 -19.43
N VAL A 20 11.20 0.99 -18.95
CA VAL A 20 12.25 0.04 -19.29
C VAL A 20 11.66 -0.99 -20.23
N GLY A 21 11.66 -0.65 -21.53
CA GLY A 21 11.12 -1.53 -22.59
C GLY A 21 9.60 -1.49 -22.77
N GLY A 22 8.87 -0.61 -22.07
CA GLY A 22 7.42 -0.49 -22.15
C GLY A 22 6.89 0.60 -23.09
N LEU A 23 7.77 1.45 -23.62
CA LEU A 23 7.37 2.51 -24.54
C LEU A 23 7.37 2.01 -25.99
N PRO A 24 6.46 2.52 -26.84
CA PRO A 24 6.48 2.22 -28.27
C PRO A 24 7.81 2.63 -28.91
N GLU A 25 8.34 1.80 -29.83
CA GLU A 25 9.58 2.11 -30.57
C GLU A 25 9.49 3.42 -31.38
N LYS A 26 8.28 3.77 -31.80
CA LYS A 26 8.02 5.03 -32.52
C LYS A 26 7.06 5.89 -31.71
N MET A 27 7.57 6.96 -31.16
CA MET A 27 6.79 8.01 -30.49
C MET A 27 6.99 9.35 -31.18
N ASN A 28 5.90 10.11 -31.31
CA ASN A 28 5.94 11.51 -31.79
C ASN A 28 6.27 12.51 -30.67
N LEU A 29 6.55 12.01 -29.46
CA LEU A 29 6.89 12.80 -28.27
C LEU A 29 8.35 12.54 -27.87
N LYS A 30 8.98 13.55 -27.32
CA LYS A 30 10.32 13.43 -26.71
C LYS A 30 10.16 13.11 -25.21
N LEU A 31 10.96 12.16 -24.72
CA LEU A 31 11.04 11.89 -23.30
C LEU A 31 11.73 13.05 -22.56
N CYS A 32 11.15 13.44 -21.43
CA CYS A 32 11.74 14.41 -20.50
C CYS A 32 11.83 13.71 -19.11
N GLU A 33 13.00 13.27 -18.75
CA GLU A 33 13.27 12.51 -17.52
C GLU A 33 14.33 13.22 -16.65
N PRO A 34 14.03 14.38 -16.07
CA PRO A 34 15.03 15.17 -15.33
C PRO A 34 15.50 14.46 -14.04
N LEU A 35 14.74 13.50 -13.53
CA LEU A 35 15.04 12.78 -12.28
C LEU A 35 15.66 11.40 -12.52
N ARG A 36 15.96 11.03 -13.77
CA ARG A 36 16.37 9.66 -14.16
C ARG A 36 17.57 9.12 -13.38
N LEU A 37 18.48 9.98 -12.95
CA LEU A 37 19.72 9.58 -12.26
C LEU A 37 19.64 9.73 -10.73
N LEU A 38 18.46 10.07 -10.20
CA LEU A 38 18.27 10.29 -8.77
C LEU A 38 17.55 9.09 -8.11
N PHE A 39 17.96 8.78 -6.89
CA PHE A 39 17.22 7.86 -6.02
C PHE A 39 16.00 8.56 -5.39
N LYS A 40 15.04 7.79 -4.85
CA LYS A 40 13.79 8.33 -4.29
C LYS A 40 14.01 9.33 -3.15
N ASP A 41 14.97 9.08 -2.29
CA ASP A 41 15.35 10.00 -1.21
C ASP A 41 15.95 11.30 -1.75
N GLU A 42 16.75 11.23 -2.82
CA GLU A 42 17.28 12.40 -3.50
C GLU A 42 16.18 13.22 -4.19
N VAL A 43 15.23 12.55 -4.85
CA VAL A 43 14.04 13.21 -5.44
C VAL A 43 13.23 13.93 -4.36
N ARG A 44 13.06 13.34 -3.19
CA ARG A 44 12.38 13.99 -2.05
C ARG A 44 13.15 15.21 -1.54
N ARG A 45 14.50 15.17 -1.52
CA ARG A 45 15.33 16.34 -1.17
C ARG A 45 15.15 17.47 -2.19
N VAL A 46 15.20 17.14 -3.48
CA VAL A 46 14.93 18.12 -4.55
C VAL A 46 13.53 18.71 -4.39
N GLY A 47 12.53 17.91 -4.08
CA GLY A 47 11.17 18.39 -3.83
C GLY A 47 11.12 19.43 -2.70
N ARG A 48 11.84 19.20 -1.60
CA ARG A 48 11.94 20.18 -0.49
C ARG A 48 12.61 21.48 -0.92
N GLU A 49 13.72 21.39 -1.65
CA GLU A 49 14.42 22.55 -2.18
C GLU A 49 13.55 23.37 -3.14
N LEU A 50 12.64 22.72 -3.86
CA LEU A 50 11.66 23.37 -4.74
C LEU A 50 10.43 23.90 -3.99
N GLY A 51 10.38 23.78 -2.67
CA GLY A 51 9.29 24.29 -1.83
C GLY A 51 8.00 23.46 -1.90
N MET A 52 8.09 22.18 -2.26
CA MET A 52 6.91 21.30 -2.24
C MET A 52 6.41 21.10 -0.80
N PRO A 53 5.09 21.09 -0.57
CA PRO A 53 4.52 20.81 0.74
C PRO A 53 4.96 19.45 1.29
N GLU A 54 5.35 19.39 2.58
CA GLU A 54 5.91 18.18 3.19
C GLU A 54 4.95 16.97 3.11
N HIS A 55 3.64 17.18 3.23
CA HIS A 55 2.65 16.10 3.12
C HIS A 55 2.61 15.42 1.74
N LEU A 56 3.10 16.07 0.68
CA LEU A 56 3.28 15.46 -0.64
C LEU A 56 4.59 14.67 -0.73
N ILE A 57 5.63 15.19 -0.09
CA ILE A 57 6.98 14.60 -0.08
C ILE A 57 7.02 13.32 0.76
N THR A 58 6.36 13.34 1.94
CA THR A 58 6.35 12.22 2.89
C THR A 58 5.24 11.19 2.61
N ARG A 59 4.44 11.41 1.56
CA ARG A 59 3.40 10.47 1.19
C ARG A 59 3.97 9.06 0.99
N HIS A 60 3.28 8.06 1.57
CA HIS A 60 3.61 6.67 1.33
C HIS A 60 3.65 6.34 -0.16
N PRO A 61 4.55 5.47 -0.62
CA PRO A 61 4.46 4.91 -1.96
C PRO A 61 3.08 4.29 -2.18
N PHE A 62 2.49 4.54 -3.35
CA PHE A 62 1.20 3.99 -3.70
C PHE A 62 1.33 3.23 -5.02
N PRO A 63 0.79 2.00 -5.13
CA PRO A 63 0.93 1.20 -6.34
C PRO A 63 0.29 1.89 -7.54
N GLY A 64 0.89 1.76 -8.73
CA GLY A 64 0.39 2.33 -9.98
C GLY A 64 -1.05 1.93 -10.31
N PRO A 65 -1.46 0.64 -10.14
CA PRO A 65 -2.84 0.20 -10.35
C PRO A 65 -3.84 0.75 -9.31
N GLY A 66 -3.39 1.45 -8.29
CA GLY A 66 -4.23 1.97 -7.23
C GLY A 66 -4.73 0.90 -6.27
N LEU A 67 -5.89 1.12 -5.65
CA LEU A 67 -6.48 0.18 -4.69
C LEU A 67 -6.88 -1.17 -5.32
N ALA A 68 -6.99 -1.25 -6.64
CA ALA A 68 -7.39 -2.50 -7.32
C ALA A 68 -6.46 -3.68 -6.97
N VAL A 69 -5.15 -3.43 -6.83
CA VAL A 69 -4.16 -4.46 -6.47
C VAL A 69 -4.34 -5.00 -5.04
N ARG A 70 -5.14 -4.33 -4.22
CA ARG A 70 -5.46 -4.74 -2.85
C ARG A 70 -6.82 -5.44 -2.72
N ILE A 71 -7.49 -5.71 -3.85
CA ILE A 71 -8.71 -6.53 -3.91
C ILE A 71 -8.32 -7.87 -4.53
N LEU A 72 -8.15 -8.89 -3.71
CA LEU A 72 -7.81 -10.22 -4.21
C LEU A 72 -9.02 -10.85 -4.91
N GLY A 73 -8.86 -11.15 -6.21
CA GLY A 73 -9.92 -11.69 -7.06
C GLY A 73 -10.65 -10.63 -7.90
N ASP A 74 -11.91 -10.87 -8.22
CA ASP A 74 -12.72 -9.98 -9.05
C ASP A 74 -12.97 -8.62 -8.36
N ILE A 75 -12.93 -7.55 -9.14
CA ILE A 75 -13.15 -6.19 -8.69
C ILE A 75 -14.61 -5.81 -8.94
N THR A 76 -15.31 -5.41 -7.89
CA THR A 76 -16.69 -4.91 -7.97
C THR A 76 -16.82 -3.55 -7.28
N PRO A 77 -17.81 -2.72 -7.63
CA PRO A 77 -18.03 -1.43 -6.97
C PRO A 77 -18.24 -1.56 -5.45
N GLU A 78 -18.88 -2.63 -4.99
CA GLU A 78 -19.07 -2.94 -3.57
C GLU A 78 -17.71 -3.16 -2.88
N LYS A 79 -16.86 -4.04 -3.44
CA LYS A 79 -15.54 -4.35 -2.88
C LYS A 79 -14.63 -3.14 -2.86
N VAL A 80 -14.67 -2.31 -3.90
CA VAL A 80 -13.91 -1.05 -3.96
C VAL A 80 -14.32 -0.12 -2.82
N ARG A 81 -15.62 0.04 -2.57
CA ARG A 81 -16.12 0.88 -1.47
C ARG A 81 -15.69 0.34 -0.11
N ILE A 82 -15.87 -0.95 0.13
CA ILE A 82 -15.44 -1.61 1.38
C ILE A 82 -13.95 -1.35 1.62
N LEU A 83 -13.13 -1.53 0.61
CA LEU A 83 -11.69 -1.32 0.73
C LEU A 83 -11.34 0.15 0.96
N GLN A 84 -11.98 1.09 0.26
CA GLN A 84 -11.77 2.54 0.44
C GLN A 84 -12.09 2.96 1.87
N ASP A 85 -13.26 2.54 2.39
CA ASP A 85 -13.70 2.90 3.74
C ASP A 85 -12.76 2.30 4.81
N ALA A 86 -12.34 1.05 4.64
CA ALA A 86 -11.41 0.39 5.56
C ALA A 86 -10.00 1.00 5.52
N ASP A 87 -9.50 1.31 4.31
CA ASP A 87 -8.18 1.93 4.11
C ASP A 87 -8.14 3.34 4.70
N ASP A 88 -9.20 4.13 4.51
CA ASP A 88 -9.32 5.48 5.09
C ASP A 88 -9.24 5.45 6.61
N ILE A 89 -9.98 4.53 7.26
CA ILE A 89 -9.94 4.36 8.73
C ILE A 89 -8.52 4.02 9.19
N PHE A 90 -7.83 3.11 8.49
CA PHE A 90 -6.48 2.70 8.88
C PHE A 90 -5.46 3.82 8.68
N ILE A 91 -5.45 4.45 7.52
CA ILE A 91 -4.50 5.52 7.18
C ILE A 91 -4.74 6.76 8.04
N GLN A 92 -6.00 7.15 8.26
CA GLN A 92 -6.31 8.27 9.15
C GLN A 92 -5.93 7.94 10.59
N GLY A 93 -6.19 6.72 11.05
CA GLY A 93 -5.74 6.26 12.36
C GLY A 93 -4.22 6.36 12.54
N LEU A 94 -3.42 5.96 11.54
CA LEU A 94 -1.97 6.12 11.57
C LEU A 94 -1.55 7.59 11.72
N ARG A 95 -2.26 8.53 11.08
CA ARG A 95 -2.00 9.97 11.19
C ARG A 95 -2.35 10.48 12.57
N ASP A 96 -3.54 10.15 13.08
CA ASP A 96 -4.04 10.60 14.37
C ASP A 96 -3.16 10.14 15.55
N TRP A 97 -2.51 8.98 15.38
CA TRP A 97 -1.58 8.43 16.38
C TRP A 97 -0.12 8.80 16.13
N GLY A 98 0.19 9.63 15.15
CA GLY A 98 1.57 10.01 14.80
C GLY A 98 2.44 8.84 14.36
N LEU A 99 1.83 7.83 13.74
CA LEU A 99 2.48 6.61 13.27
C LEU A 99 2.74 6.64 11.76
N TYR A 100 2.06 7.52 11.02
CA TYR A 100 2.12 7.56 9.56
C TYR A 100 3.55 7.71 9.04
N ASP A 101 4.32 8.65 9.57
CA ASP A 101 5.70 8.89 9.14
C ASP A 101 6.71 7.87 9.68
N LYS A 102 6.28 6.97 10.57
CA LYS A 102 7.12 5.89 11.13
C LYS A 102 7.08 4.61 10.30
N VAL A 103 6.17 4.52 9.35
CA VAL A 103 6.05 3.38 8.44
C VAL A 103 6.35 3.81 7.00
N TRP A 104 6.95 2.93 6.23
CA TRP A 104 7.28 3.18 4.83
C TRP A 104 6.03 3.18 3.95
N GLN A 105 5.18 2.20 4.14
CA GLN A 105 3.94 2.01 3.41
C GLN A 105 2.94 1.26 4.28
N ALA A 106 1.69 1.66 4.17
CA ALA A 106 0.58 0.98 4.84
C ALA A 106 -0.64 0.91 3.92
N GLY A 107 -1.52 -0.02 4.18
CA GLY A 107 -2.79 -0.16 3.49
C GLY A 107 -3.60 -1.36 3.99
N VAL A 108 -4.81 -1.44 3.50
CA VAL A 108 -5.73 -2.55 3.77
C VAL A 108 -5.85 -3.41 2.53
N ILE A 109 -5.88 -4.73 2.70
CA ILE A 109 -6.11 -5.72 1.65
C ILE A 109 -7.47 -6.37 1.90
N LEU A 110 -8.34 -6.39 0.88
CA LEU A 110 -9.61 -7.11 0.95
C LEU A 110 -9.39 -8.57 0.53
N LEU A 111 -9.60 -9.47 1.49
CA LEU A 111 -9.40 -10.90 1.26
C LEU A 111 -10.59 -11.54 0.53
N PRO A 112 -10.37 -12.55 -0.33
CA PRO A 112 -11.43 -13.22 -1.09
C PRO A 112 -12.19 -14.25 -0.25
N VAL A 113 -12.17 -14.10 1.07
CA VAL A 113 -12.80 -15.02 2.01
C VAL A 113 -13.85 -14.33 2.85
N GLN A 114 -14.88 -15.08 3.21
CA GLN A 114 -15.89 -14.67 4.18
C GLN A 114 -15.75 -15.52 5.45
N SER A 115 -16.04 -14.93 6.57
CA SER A 115 -16.00 -15.60 7.86
C SER A 115 -17.27 -15.40 8.64
N VAL A 116 -17.53 -16.35 9.52
CA VAL A 116 -18.66 -16.25 10.47
C VAL A 116 -18.31 -15.19 11.52
N GLY A 117 -19.27 -14.31 11.78
CA GLY A 117 -19.26 -13.34 12.86
C GLY A 117 -20.60 -13.34 13.60
N VAL A 118 -20.63 -12.61 14.70
CA VAL A 118 -21.85 -12.34 15.46
C VAL A 118 -21.95 -10.83 15.64
N MET A 119 -23.07 -10.24 15.24
CA MET A 119 -23.38 -8.83 15.45
C MET A 119 -24.73 -8.71 16.15
N GLY A 120 -24.70 -8.27 17.42
CA GLY A 120 -25.87 -8.39 18.28
C GLY A 120 -26.24 -9.86 18.49
N ASP A 121 -27.50 -10.20 18.25
CA ASP A 121 -28.03 -11.57 18.37
C ASP A 121 -28.04 -12.35 17.03
N GLU A 122 -27.49 -11.72 15.95
CA GLU A 122 -27.50 -12.32 14.62
C GLU A 122 -26.12 -12.86 14.22
N ARG A 123 -26.16 -14.02 13.55
CA ARG A 123 -24.98 -14.60 12.91
C ARG A 123 -24.77 -13.92 11.56
N THR A 124 -23.58 -13.37 11.35
CA THR A 124 -23.19 -12.75 10.08
C THR A 124 -22.20 -13.63 9.32
N TYR A 125 -22.13 -13.41 8.01
CA TYR A 125 -21.15 -14.06 7.13
C TYR A 125 -20.60 -13.00 6.19
N GLU A 126 -19.48 -12.38 6.59
CA GLU A 126 -18.93 -11.20 5.94
C GLU A 126 -17.45 -11.37 5.66
N ARG A 127 -16.87 -10.40 4.96
CA ARG A 127 -15.48 -10.46 4.48
C ARG A 127 -14.47 -10.22 5.59
N ALA A 128 -13.26 -10.72 5.35
CA ALA A 128 -12.09 -10.39 6.14
C ALA A 128 -11.21 -9.38 5.40
N VAL A 129 -10.53 -8.53 6.16
CA VAL A 129 -9.48 -7.65 5.65
C VAL A 129 -8.16 -7.93 6.37
N ALA A 130 -7.05 -7.71 5.68
CA ALA A 130 -5.71 -7.72 6.27
C ALA A 130 -5.15 -6.30 6.28
N LEU A 131 -4.71 -5.84 7.44
CA LEU A 131 -3.90 -4.63 7.56
C LEU A 131 -2.46 -4.98 7.21
N ARG A 132 -1.83 -4.15 6.40
CA ARG A 132 -0.42 -4.26 6.05
C ARG A 132 0.25 -2.94 6.35
N ALA A 133 1.29 -2.95 7.19
CA ALA A 133 2.19 -1.82 7.37
C ALA A 133 3.62 -2.34 7.43
N VAL A 134 4.52 -1.70 6.71
CA VAL A 134 5.92 -2.12 6.62
C VAL A 134 6.86 -0.96 6.90
N THR A 135 8.02 -1.29 7.44
CA THR A 135 9.20 -0.42 7.52
C THR A 135 10.20 -0.86 6.46
N SER A 136 10.83 0.10 5.81
CA SER A 136 11.86 -0.15 4.80
C SER A 136 12.73 1.09 4.63
N THR A 137 13.94 0.90 4.12
CA THR A 137 14.82 2.00 3.72
C THR A 137 14.77 2.22 2.21
N ASP A 138 14.77 1.16 1.45
CA ASP A 138 14.97 1.16 0.00
C ASP A 138 13.88 0.42 -0.79
N ALA A 139 12.90 -0.16 -0.12
CA ALA A 139 11.87 -1.05 -0.65
C ALA A 139 12.38 -2.40 -1.21
N MET A 140 13.69 -2.65 -1.20
CA MET A 140 14.25 -3.95 -1.60
C MET A 140 13.99 -5.00 -0.52
N THR A 141 14.22 -4.61 0.72
CA THR A 141 13.85 -5.37 1.91
C THR A 141 12.84 -4.57 2.72
N ALA A 142 11.93 -5.26 3.37
CA ALA A 142 10.95 -4.64 4.26
C ALA A 142 10.62 -5.58 5.42
N ASP A 143 10.42 -5.00 6.57
CA ASP A 143 9.89 -5.73 7.72
C ASP A 143 8.50 -5.21 8.07
N TRP A 144 7.67 -6.03 8.71
CA TRP A 144 6.37 -5.57 9.17
C TRP A 144 6.53 -4.55 10.30
N ALA A 145 5.68 -3.54 10.32
CA ALA A 145 5.74 -2.48 11.31
C ALA A 145 5.15 -2.93 12.65
N HIS A 146 5.89 -2.74 13.74
CA HIS A 146 5.43 -3.04 15.09
C HIS A 146 4.52 -1.91 15.60
N LEU A 147 3.24 -1.96 15.20
CA LEU A 147 2.25 -0.99 15.64
C LEU A 147 1.78 -1.30 17.07
N PRO A 148 1.45 -0.28 17.89
CA PRO A 148 0.92 -0.51 19.23
C PRO A 148 -0.35 -1.37 19.23
N TYR A 149 -0.48 -2.30 20.18
CA TYR A 149 -1.65 -3.19 20.27
C TYR A 149 -2.96 -2.41 20.47
N GLU A 150 -2.93 -1.34 21.26
CA GLU A 150 -4.09 -0.48 21.48
C GLU A 150 -4.54 0.19 20.18
N PHE A 151 -3.59 0.63 19.36
CA PHE A 151 -3.88 1.18 18.03
C PHE A 151 -4.53 0.13 17.12
N MET A 152 -3.94 -1.06 17.04
CA MET A 152 -4.47 -2.14 16.21
C MET A 152 -5.87 -2.56 16.67
N GLY A 153 -6.10 -2.66 17.98
CA GLY A 153 -7.40 -2.95 18.56
C GLY A 153 -8.44 -1.88 18.22
N LYS A 154 -8.07 -0.59 18.32
CA LYS A 154 -8.95 0.50 17.95
C LYS A 154 -9.32 0.49 16.48
N VAL A 155 -8.34 0.37 15.59
CA VAL A 155 -8.57 0.32 14.13
C VAL A 155 -9.45 -0.86 13.76
N SER A 156 -9.18 -2.05 14.31
CA SER A 156 -10.00 -3.24 14.09
C SER A 156 -11.46 -3.00 14.49
N ASN A 157 -11.70 -2.43 15.66
CA ASN A 157 -13.05 -2.11 16.12
C ASN A 157 -13.72 -1.04 15.23
N ASP A 158 -12.99 -0.01 14.84
CA ASP A 158 -13.53 1.04 13.97
C ASP A 158 -13.91 0.49 12.59
N ILE A 159 -13.08 -0.37 11.98
CA ILE A 159 -13.40 -1.00 10.70
C ILE A 159 -14.64 -1.88 10.82
N ILE A 160 -14.69 -2.80 11.80
CA ILE A 160 -15.81 -3.73 11.96
C ILE A 160 -17.13 -2.98 12.22
N ASN A 161 -17.10 -1.89 12.99
CA ASN A 161 -18.30 -1.15 13.34
C ASN A 161 -18.78 -0.16 12.26
N LYS A 162 -17.88 0.36 11.43
CA LYS A 162 -18.18 1.43 10.48
C LYS A 162 -18.27 0.94 9.02
N VAL A 163 -17.55 -0.13 8.68
CA VAL A 163 -17.48 -0.66 7.32
C VAL A 163 -18.40 -1.86 7.18
N LYS A 164 -19.55 -1.66 6.54
CA LYS A 164 -20.50 -2.77 6.27
C LYS A 164 -19.85 -3.80 5.34
N GLY A 165 -20.01 -5.08 5.68
CA GLY A 165 -19.49 -6.19 4.90
C GLY A 165 -18.14 -6.70 5.37
N VAL A 166 -17.61 -6.20 6.50
CA VAL A 166 -16.38 -6.67 7.15
C VAL A 166 -16.68 -7.06 8.59
N ASN A 167 -16.36 -8.30 8.97
CA ASN A 167 -16.48 -8.79 10.33
C ASN A 167 -15.16 -9.31 10.93
N ARG A 168 -14.06 -9.23 10.19
CA ARG A 168 -12.76 -9.72 10.65
C ARG A 168 -11.61 -8.87 10.13
N VAL A 169 -10.71 -8.49 11.02
CA VAL A 169 -9.48 -7.78 10.72
C VAL A 169 -8.30 -8.64 11.16
N THR A 170 -7.31 -8.79 10.28
CA THR A 170 -6.03 -9.46 10.54
C THR A 170 -4.88 -8.48 10.33
N TYR A 171 -3.69 -8.81 10.80
CA TYR A 171 -2.48 -8.04 10.54
C TYR A 171 -1.43 -8.93 9.88
N ASP A 172 -0.89 -8.49 8.74
CA ASP A 172 0.15 -9.24 8.03
C ASP A 172 1.53 -8.94 8.62
N ILE A 173 2.14 -9.95 9.22
CA ILE A 173 3.45 -9.91 9.87
C ILE A 173 4.57 -10.51 9.01
N SER A 174 4.37 -10.59 7.71
CA SER A 174 5.37 -11.17 6.80
C SER A 174 6.42 -10.14 6.39
N SER A 175 7.69 -10.53 6.46
CA SER A 175 8.82 -9.71 6.00
C SER A 175 9.09 -9.94 4.51
N LYS A 176 9.70 -8.97 3.85
CA LYS A 176 10.20 -9.09 2.48
C LYS A 176 11.71 -9.18 2.48
N PRO A 177 12.33 -10.24 1.95
CA PRO A 177 11.71 -11.48 1.49
C PRO A 177 11.18 -12.36 2.64
N PRO A 178 10.39 -13.41 2.41
CA PRO A 178 9.95 -13.92 1.11
C PRO A 178 8.69 -13.25 0.56
N ALA A 179 7.91 -12.54 1.40
CA ALA A 179 6.72 -11.83 0.94
C ALA A 179 7.08 -10.59 0.12
N THR A 180 6.09 -10.01 -0.53
CA THR A 180 6.15 -8.68 -1.16
C THR A 180 5.52 -7.63 -0.24
N ILE A 181 5.63 -6.35 -0.58
CA ILE A 181 4.94 -5.28 0.18
C ILE A 181 3.46 -5.32 -0.16
N GLU A 182 3.10 -5.24 -1.44
CA GLU A 182 1.74 -5.50 -1.91
C GLU A 182 1.53 -7.01 -2.09
N TRP A 183 0.28 -7.46 -2.07
CA TRP A 183 -0.05 -8.88 -2.20
C TRP A 183 -0.21 -9.36 -3.65
N GLU A 184 -0.38 -8.42 -4.59
CA GLU A 184 -0.37 -8.66 -6.03
C GLU A 184 0.56 -7.70 -6.78
#